data_e649bf38073daba26543356830ea7a26
#
_entry.id   e649bf38073daba26543356830ea7a26
#
_cell.length_a   1.000
_cell.length_b   1.000
_cell.length_c   1.000
_cell.angle_alpha   90.00
_cell.angle_beta   90.00
_cell.angle_gamma   90.00
#
_symmetry.space_group_name_H-M   'P 1'
#
loop_
_entity.id
_entity.type
_entity.pdbx_description
1 polymer ?
#
loop_
_entity_poly.entity_id
_entity_poly.type
_entity_poly.pdbx_seq_one_letter_code
_entity_poly.pdbx_strand_id
1 'polypeptide(L)'
;MIDIKIVWHKIPDTDATLWAIIFSDFLNKKWLYNATAYIQWELNKETEYLLESLSITKPEIKTNFPAWTKIWLVDHNEEFQTLDNIEELEVEWIIDHHKINFKTNSPLNIRMEKLCSTCSILYKMYKENSVELSKDIATMILAWILSDSLLFKSATTTKEDIQIAEELKEITWISDFEDFAMPMFNAKSDLWDMLAKDIVKYDYKEFEVNWVKAWIGTLETTNPLYSLWRKDELLKAMQEIKIENNLDFILLSVVDIIWEKNTSIVLDWKDTEIIENVFNTKVESNLVDLKRRLSRKKQIVPDLTNYFN
;
A
#
# COMPACT_ATOMS: atom_id res chain seq x y z
N MET A 1 -16.46 -10.45 -26.23
CA MET A 1 -15.47 -10.00 -25.23
C MET A 1 -15.78 -10.69 -23.92
N ILE A 2 -14.79 -11.12 -23.19
CA ILE A 2 -14.95 -11.74 -21.86
C ILE A 2 -15.10 -10.61 -20.85
N ASP A 3 -16.16 -10.66 -20.02
CA ASP A 3 -16.43 -9.65 -19.00
C ASP A 3 -15.60 -9.97 -17.74
N ILE A 4 -14.72 -9.06 -17.34
CA ILE A 4 -13.79 -9.21 -16.22
C ILE A 4 -13.92 -8.04 -15.25
N LYS A 5 -13.96 -8.34 -13.96
CA LYS A 5 -13.93 -7.34 -12.89
C LYS A 5 -12.53 -7.28 -12.31
N ILE A 6 -11.92 -6.11 -12.37
CA ILE A 6 -10.62 -5.85 -11.77
C ILE A 6 -10.88 -5.28 -10.38
N VAL A 7 -10.38 -5.98 -9.37
CA VAL A 7 -10.68 -5.69 -7.98
C VAL A 7 -9.38 -5.56 -7.18
N TRP A 8 -9.40 -4.66 -6.28
CA TRP A 8 -8.34 -4.32 -5.37
C TRP A 8 -8.73 -4.58 -3.90
N HIS A 9 -7.75 -4.51 -2.98
CA HIS A 9 -7.92 -4.83 -1.56
C HIS A 9 -8.77 -3.83 -0.76
N LYS A 10 -9.28 -4.29 0.40
CA LYS A 10 -10.18 -3.53 1.29
C LYS A 10 -9.51 -2.39 2.04
N ILE A 11 -8.26 -2.55 2.41
CA ILE A 11 -7.56 -1.56 3.21
C ILE A 11 -7.08 -0.47 2.26
N PRO A 12 -7.52 0.79 2.43
CA PRO A 12 -7.14 1.86 1.53
C PRO A 12 -5.69 2.25 1.78
N ASP A 13 -4.74 1.51 1.18
CA ASP A 13 -3.45 2.10 0.95
C ASP A 13 -3.45 2.82 -0.41
N THR A 14 -2.45 3.61 -0.62
CA THR A 14 -2.40 4.56 -1.72
C THR A 14 -2.33 3.86 -3.08
N ASP A 15 -1.88 2.60 -3.13
CA ASP A 15 -1.49 1.90 -4.35
C ASP A 15 -2.65 1.39 -5.18
N ALA A 16 -3.59 0.86 -4.53
CA ALA A 16 -4.55 -0.07 -5.05
C ALA A 16 -5.57 0.47 -6.09
N THR A 17 -5.99 1.75 -6.04
CA THR A 17 -7.02 2.28 -6.97
C THR A 17 -6.53 2.40 -8.40
N LEU A 18 -5.35 2.92 -8.58
CA LEU A 18 -4.85 3.22 -9.92
C LEU A 18 -4.58 1.95 -10.71
N TRP A 19 -4.27 0.86 -10.03
CA TRP A 19 -3.98 -0.40 -10.71
C TRP A 19 -5.17 -1.04 -11.35
N ALA A 20 -6.34 -0.95 -10.69
CA ALA A 20 -7.57 -1.42 -11.31
C ALA A 20 -7.84 -0.62 -12.61
N ILE A 21 -7.60 0.70 -12.60
CA ILE A 21 -7.74 1.56 -13.78
C ILE A 21 -6.70 1.20 -14.84
N ILE A 22 -5.41 1.16 -14.48
CA ILE A 22 -4.30 0.87 -15.40
C ILE A 22 -4.49 -0.50 -16.05
N PHE A 23 -4.88 -1.50 -15.25
CA PHE A 23 -5.02 -2.85 -15.74
C PHE A 23 -6.29 -3.04 -16.58
N SER A 24 -7.39 -2.36 -16.25
CA SER A 24 -8.57 -2.36 -17.10
C SER A 24 -8.29 -1.72 -18.46
N ASP A 25 -7.51 -0.62 -18.52
CA ASP A 25 -7.06 -0.01 -19.77
C ASP A 25 -6.23 -1.01 -20.60
N PHE A 26 -5.25 -1.68 -19.98
CA PHE A 26 -4.43 -2.70 -20.63
C PHE A 26 -5.28 -3.79 -21.28
N LEU A 27 -6.23 -4.37 -20.54
CA LEU A 27 -7.07 -5.46 -21.03
C LEU A 27 -8.02 -5.02 -22.14
N ASN A 28 -8.63 -3.84 -21.98
CA ASN A 28 -9.56 -3.28 -22.97
C ASN A 28 -8.83 -2.99 -24.31
N LYS A 29 -7.58 -2.55 -24.27
CA LYS A 29 -6.76 -2.34 -25.48
C LYS A 29 -6.38 -3.65 -26.19
N LYS A 30 -6.45 -4.79 -25.51
CA LYS A 30 -6.26 -6.10 -26.16
C LYS A 30 -7.50 -6.61 -26.92
N TRP A 31 -8.63 -5.91 -26.87
CA TRP A 31 -9.87 -6.23 -27.58
C TRP A 31 -10.53 -7.59 -27.26
N LEU A 32 -9.93 -8.37 -26.38
CA LEU A 32 -10.44 -9.68 -25.95
C LEU A 32 -11.37 -9.56 -24.74
N TYR A 33 -11.20 -8.50 -23.97
CA TYR A 33 -11.84 -8.31 -22.67
C TYR A 33 -12.74 -7.06 -22.65
N ASN A 34 -13.72 -7.08 -21.77
CA ASN A 34 -14.50 -5.93 -21.31
C ASN A 34 -14.19 -5.80 -19.81
N ALA A 35 -13.06 -5.16 -19.50
CA ALA A 35 -12.57 -5.05 -18.15
C ALA A 35 -13.10 -3.77 -17.49
N THR A 36 -13.60 -3.89 -16.25
CA THR A 36 -14.10 -2.77 -15.45
C THR A 36 -13.36 -2.74 -14.11
N ALA A 37 -12.83 -1.56 -13.76
CA ALA A 37 -12.20 -1.30 -12.48
C ALA A 37 -13.23 -1.08 -11.38
N TYR A 38 -13.03 -1.68 -10.21
CA TYR A 38 -13.83 -1.46 -9.00
C TYR A 38 -12.91 -1.25 -7.81
N ILE A 39 -13.37 -0.46 -6.85
CA ILE A 39 -12.71 -0.22 -5.58
C ILE A 39 -13.57 -0.74 -4.42
N GLN A 40 -12.98 -1.07 -3.29
CA GLN A 40 -13.72 -1.63 -2.16
C GLN A 40 -13.96 -0.62 -1.04
N TRP A 41 -13.29 0.55 -1.09
CA TRP A 41 -13.38 1.59 -0.07
C TRP A 41 -13.24 3.00 -0.68
N GLU A 42 -13.37 4.04 0.18
CA GLU A 42 -13.09 5.41 -0.25
C GLU A 42 -11.61 5.61 -0.54
N LEU A 43 -11.29 6.52 -1.46
CA LEU A 43 -9.93 6.86 -1.80
C LEU A 43 -9.23 7.57 -0.65
N ASN A 44 -7.92 7.40 -0.56
CA ASN A 44 -7.10 8.27 0.26
C ASN A 44 -6.78 9.58 -0.49
N LYS A 45 -6.36 10.60 0.25
CA LYS A 45 -6.13 11.95 -0.30
C LYS A 45 -5.03 12.00 -1.38
N GLU A 46 -4.03 11.13 -1.34
CA GLU A 46 -2.99 11.03 -2.38
C GLU A 46 -3.58 10.57 -3.71
N THR A 47 -4.40 9.53 -3.66
CA THR A 47 -5.08 9.00 -4.84
C THR A 47 -6.11 10.00 -5.39
N GLU A 48 -6.89 10.63 -4.52
CA GLU A 48 -7.85 11.67 -4.91
C GLU A 48 -7.13 12.80 -5.64
N TYR A 49 -6.05 13.33 -5.06
CA TYR A 49 -5.24 14.38 -5.68
C TYR A 49 -4.78 13.98 -7.08
N LEU A 50 -4.26 12.77 -7.25
CA LEU A 50 -3.75 12.33 -8.56
C LEU A 50 -4.87 12.16 -9.59
N LEU A 51 -5.99 11.51 -9.24
CA LEU A 51 -7.12 11.34 -10.15
C LEU A 51 -7.72 12.70 -10.57
N GLU A 52 -7.86 13.64 -9.63
CA GLU A 52 -8.31 15.00 -9.92
C GLU A 52 -7.34 15.73 -10.86
N SER A 53 -6.03 15.65 -10.61
CA SER A 53 -5.01 16.31 -11.43
C SER A 53 -5.00 15.80 -12.88
N LEU A 54 -5.36 14.53 -13.08
CA LEU A 54 -5.47 13.89 -14.40
C LEU A 54 -6.90 13.94 -14.97
N SER A 55 -7.87 14.50 -14.24
CA SER A 55 -9.30 14.50 -14.63
C SER A 55 -9.86 13.09 -14.89
N ILE A 56 -9.42 12.11 -14.12
CA ILE A 56 -9.84 10.71 -14.22
C ILE A 56 -10.97 10.44 -13.22
N THR A 57 -12.03 9.81 -13.70
CA THR A 57 -13.17 9.46 -12.85
C THR A 57 -12.84 8.31 -11.91
N LYS A 58 -13.18 8.48 -10.63
CA LYS A 58 -13.10 7.46 -9.59
C LYS A 58 -13.91 6.21 -9.99
N PRO A 59 -13.37 4.99 -9.85
CA PRO A 59 -14.13 3.76 -10.05
C PRO A 59 -15.27 3.60 -9.03
N GLU A 60 -16.25 2.77 -9.38
CA GLU A 60 -17.38 2.44 -8.49
C GLU A 60 -16.89 1.64 -7.27
N ILE A 61 -17.42 1.99 -6.08
CA ILE A 61 -17.19 1.20 -4.86
C ILE A 61 -18.06 -0.04 -4.88
N LYS A 62 -17.45 -1.23 -4.74
CA LYS A 62 -18.18 -2.49 -4.73
C LYS A 62 -17.44 -3.55 -3.93
N THR A 63 -18.11 -4.15 -2.94
CA THR A 63 -17.53 -5.13 -2.01
C THR A 63 -17.94 -6.57 -2.29
N ASN A 64 -18.92 -6.79 -3.19
CA ASN A 64 -19.38 -8.12 -3.58
C ASN A 64 -19.84 -8.16 -5.03
N PHE A 65 -19.89 -9.34 -5.61
CA PHE A 65 -20.38 -9.60 -6.96
C PHE A 65 -21.25 -10.86 -6.97
N PRO A 66 -22.12 -11.05 -8.01
CA PRO A 66 -22.85 -12.31 -8.19
C PRO A 66 -21.90 -13.51 -8.23
N ALA A 67 -22.32 -14.65 -7.68
CA ALA A 67 -21.56 -15.89 -7.74
C ALA A 67 -21.08 -16.20 -9.17
N TRP A 68 -19.91 -16.81 -9.28
CA TRP A 68 -19.23 -17.15 -10.56
C TRP A 68 -18.81 -15.96 -11.42
N THR A 69 -18.87 -14.72 -10.89
CA THR A 69 -18.27 -13.58 -11.58
C THR A 69 -16.76 -13.79 -11.68
N LYS A 70 -16.23 -13.56 -12.91
CA LYS A 70 -14.79 -13.64 -13.17
C LYS A 70 -14.10 -12.38 -12.66
N ILE A 71 -13.10 -12.57 -11.79
CA ILE A 71 -12.33 -11.48 -11.20
C ILE A 71 -10.82 -11.69 -11.36
N TRP A 72 -10.12 -10.59 -11.42
CA TRP A 72 -8.67 -10.53 -11.37
C TRP A 72 -8.25 -9.67 -10.19
N LEU A 73 -7.43 -10.21 -9.32
CA LEU A 73 -6.89 -9.52 -8.16
C LEU A 73 -5.59 -8.82 -8.53
N VAL A 74 -5.46 -7.58 -8.09
CA VAL A 74 -4.26 -6.77 -8.33
C VAL A 74 -3.78 -6.19 -7.01
N ASP A 75 -2.47 -6.31 -6.74
CA ASP A 75 -1.78 -5.80 -5.57
C ASP A 75 -2.15 -6.44 -4.23
N HIS A 76 -2.91 -7.48 -4.26
CA HIS A 76 -3.21 -8.26 -3.07
C HIS A 76 -3.54 -9.70 -3.44
N ASN A 77 -3.38 -10.56 -2.47
CA ASN A 77 -3.76 -11.96 -2.60
C ASN A 77 -4.24 -12.57 -1.27
N GLU A 78 -4.37 -11.77 -0.21
CA GLU A 78 -4.86 -12.26 1.08
C GLU A 78 -6.39 -12.23 1.15
N GLU A 79 -7.01 -13.33 1.61
CA GLU A 79 -8.47 -13.48 1.69
C GLU A 79 -9.14 -12.38 2.53
N PHE A 80 -8.52 -11.93 3.62
CA PHE A 80 -9.08 -10.88 4.48
C PHE A 80 -9.03 -9.48 3.86
N GLN A 81 -8.23 -9.29 2.82
CA GLN A 81 -8.09 -8.01 2.11
C GLN A 81 -8.92 -7.92 0.83
N THR A 82 -9.61 -8.98 0.45
CA THR A 82 -10.38 -9.03 -0.80
C THR A 82 -11.89 -8.93 -0.58
N LEU A 83 -12.67 -9.21 -1.61
CA LEU A 83 -14.13 -9.13 -1.61
C LEU A 83 -14.77 -9.99 -0.52
N ASP A 84 -15.92 -9.53 0.02
CA ASP A 84 -16.62 -10.23 1.10
C ASP A 84 -17.06 -11.64 0.72
N ASN A 85 -17.32 -11.89 -0.56
CA ASN A 85 -17.77 -13.17 -1.07
C ASN A 85 -16.77 -13.81 -2.05
N ILE A 86 -15.48 -13.63 -1.84
CA ILE A 86 -14.40 -14.13 -2.73
C ILE A 86 -14.51 -15.63 -3.02
N GLU A 87 -14.98 -16.42 -2.07
CA GLU A 87 -15.14 -17.89 -2.21
C GLU A 87 -16.22 -18.29 -3.23
N GLU A 88 -17.16 -17.39 -3.55
CA GLU A 88 -18.21 -17.60 -4.54
C GLU A 88 -17.80 -17.19 -5.97
N LEU A 89 -16.64 -16.56 -6.11
CA LEU A 89 -16.19 -15.93 -7.34
C LEU A 89 -15.14 -16.78 -8.07
N GLU A 90 -14.96 -16.53 -9.36
CA GLU A 90 -13.94 -17.19 -10.17
C GLU A 90 -12.72 -16.28 -10.30
N VAL A 91 -11.71 -16.48 -9.44
CA VAL A 91 -10.43 -15.78 -9.55
C VAL A 91 -9.63 -16.40 -10.68
N GLU A 92 -9.38 -15.66 -11.75
CA GLU A 92 -8.62 -16.14 -12.92
C GLU A 92 -7.15 -15.70 -12.92
N TRP A 93 -6.86 -14.52 -12.34
CA TRP A 93 -5.53 -13.95 -12.27
C TRP A 93 -5.25 -13.28 -10.94
N ILE A 94 -3.98 -13.36 -10.52
CA ILE A 94 -3.40 -12.52 -9.46
C ILE A 94 -2.15 -11.88 -10.03
N ILE A 95 -2.05 -10.53 -9.91
CA ILE A 95 -0.86 -9.75 -10.25
C ILE A 95 -0.45 -8.96 -9.02
N ASP A 96 0.73 -9.28 -8.47
CA ASP A 96 1.10 -8.77 -7.16
C ASP A 96 2.62 -8.78 -6.97
N HIS A 97 3.11 -8.01 -6.01
CA HIS A 97 4.51 -7.97 -5.57
C HIS A 97 4.70 -8.39 -4.10
N HIS A 98 3.61 -8.75 -3.42
CA HIS A 98 3.61 -9.20 -2.03
C HIS A 98 3.89 -10.71 -1.88
N LYS A 99 3.98 -11.18 -0.64
CA LYS A 99 4.08 -12.61 -0.33
C LYS A 99 2.76 -13.31 -0.69
N ILE A 100 2.84 -14.48 -1.32
CA ILE A 100 1.64 -15.28 -1.61
C ILE A 100 1.00 -15.78 -0.31
N ASN A 101 -0.30 -15.50 -0.18
CA ASN A 101 -1.15 -15.99 0.90
C ASN A 101 -2.59 -16.18 0.39
N PHE A 102 -2.76 -16.93 -0.70
CA PHE A 102 -4.03 -17.20 -1.33
C PHE A 102 -4.29 -18.70 -1.43
N LYS A 103 -5.52 -19.12 -1.13
CA LYS A 103 -5.99 -20.49 -1.30
C LYS A 103 -7.01 -20.56 -2.42
N THR A 104 -6.90 -21.55 -3.29
CA THR A 104 -7.83 -21.74 -4.40
C THR A 104 -8.06 -23.22 -4.63
N ASN A 105 -9.29 -23.55 -5.06
CA ASN A 105 -9.66 -24.89 -5.49
C ASN A 105 -9.60 -25.05 -7.03
N SER A 106 -9.32 -23.98 -7.75
CA SER A 106 -9.26 -23.95 -9.21
C SER A 106 -7.91 -23.45 -9.70
N PRO A 107 -7.41 -23.93 -10.83
CA PRO A 107 -6.22 -23.36 -11.47
C PRO A 107 -6.42 -21.88 -11.79
N LEU A 108 -5.42 -21.06 -11.51
CA LEU A 108 -5.41 -19.65 -11.88
C LEU A 108 -4.03 -19.22 -12.38
N ASN A 109 -3.96 -18.08 -13.02
CA ASN A 109 -2.70 -17.49 -13.44
C ASN A 109 -2.17 -16.54 -12.37
N ILE A 110 -0.86 -16.59 -12.11
CA ILE A 110 -0.20 -15.71 -11.14
C ILE A 110 0.99 -15.05 -11.82
N ARG A 111 1.09 -13.72 -11.69
CA ARG A 111 2.31 -12.99 -12.02
C ARG A 111 2.76 -12.23 -10.77
N MET A 112 3.88 -12.68 -10.22
CA MET A 112 4.47 -12.09 -9.02
C MET A 112 5.94 -11.79 -9.27
N GLU A 113 6.32 -10.55 -9.00
CA GLU A 113 7.70 -10.10 -9.18
C GLU A 113 8.17 -9.33 -7.94
N LYS A 114 9.46 -9.40 -7.66
CA LYS A 114 10.06 -8.74 -6.51
C LYS A 114 10.47 -7.31 -6.87
N LEU A 115 9.48 -6.47 -7.12
CA LEU A 115 9.60 -5.05 -7.42
C LEU A 115 9.03 -4.22 -6.26
N CYS A 116 9.26 -2.91 -6.24
CA CYS A 116 8.72 -2.06 -5.17
C CYS A 116 7.21 -1.86 -5.30
N SER A 117 6.69 -1.92 -6.52
CA SER A 117 5.29 -1.67 -6.85
C SER A 117 4.77 -2.62 -7.91
N THR A 118 3.50 -3.03 -7.84
CA THR A 118 2.85 -3.79 -8.92
C THR A 118 2.69 -2.94 -10.19
N CYS A 119 2.70 -1.61 -10.10
CA CYS A 119 2.75 -0.74 -11.28
C CYS A 119 3.98 -0.99 -12.15
N SER A 120 5.13 -1.34 -11.57
CA SER A 120 6.29 -1.77 -12.32
C SER A 120 6.02 -3.05 -13.12
N ILE A 121 5.27 -4.00 -12.54
CA ILE A 121 4.85 -5.24 -13.24
C ILE A 121 3.90 -4.91 -14.40
N LEU A 122 2.92 -4.02 -14.17
CA LEU A 122 1.97 -3.61 -15.20
C LEU A 122 2.68 -2.90 -16.37
N TYR A 123 3.64 -2.02 -16.09
CA TYR A 123 4.45 -1.40 -17.13
C TYR A 123 5.13 -2.44 -18.02
N LYS A 124 5.75 -3.46 -17.41
CA LYS A 124 6.36 -4.58 -18.14
C LYS A 124 5.33 -5.31 -19.01
N MET A 125 4.11 -5.51 -18.51
CA MET A 125 3.03 -6.15 -19.27
C MET A 125 2.64 -5.34 -20.51
N TYR A 126 2.57 -4.00 -20.42
CA TYR A 126 2.34 -3.14 -21.58
C TYR A 126 3.45 -3.34 -22.63
N LYS A 127 4.70 -3.30 -22.22
CA LYS A 127 5.87 -3.48 -23.12
C LYS A 127 5.90 -4.87 -23.75
N GLU A 128 5.77 -5.93 -22.97
CA GLU A 128 5.81 -7.33 -23.44
C GLU A 128 4.72 -7.64 -24.46
N ASN A 129 3.56 -6.99 -24.32
CA ASN A 129 2.44 -7.19 -25.23
C ASN A 129 2.33 -6.13 -26.33
N SER A 130 3.28 -5.20 -26.42
CA SER A 130 3.27 -4.08 -27.37
C SER A 130 1.95 -3.29 -27.35
N VAL A 131 1.37 -3.12 -26.15
CA VAL A 131 0.17 -2.29 -25.93
C VAL A 131 0.60 -0.84 -25.78
N GLU A 132 -0.07 0.06 -26.49
CA GLU A 132 0.22 1.49 -26.40
C GLU A 132 -0.07 2.04 -25.01
N LEU A 133 0.89 2.76 -24.45
CA LEU A 133 0.79 3.41 -23.14
C LEU A 133 0.44 4.89 -23.34
N SER A 134 -0.76 5.31 -22.92
CA SER A 134 -1.14 6.73 -22.95
C SER A 134 -0.37 7.51 -21.90
N LYS A 135 -0.27 8.84 -22.10
CA LYS A 135 0.39 9.73 -21.15
C LYS A 135 -0.20 9.64 -19.75
N ASP A 136 -1.53 9.60 -19.62
CA ASP A 136 -2.21 9.55 -18.32
C ASP A 136 -1.93 8.24 -17.59
N ILE A 137 -2.00 7.10 -18.29
CA ILE A 137 -1.64 5.79 -17.74
C ILE A 137 -0.15 5.77 -17.34
N ALA A 138 0.74 6.29 -18.17
CA ALA A 138 2.16 6.40 -17.84
C ALA A 138 2.40 7.26 -16.60
N THR A 139 1.66 8.38 -16.48
CA THR A 139 1.74 9.26 -15.30
C THR A 139 1.25 8.57 -14.04
N MET A 140 0.15 7.81 -14.11
CA MET A 140 -0.32 7.01 -12.98
C MET A 140 0.71 5.95 -12.56
N ILE A 141 1.30 5.23 -13.49
CA ILE A 141 2.35 4.24 -13.21
C ILE A 141 3.55 4.90 -12.53
N LEU A 142 4.02 6.02 -13.08
CA LEU A 142 5.14 6.77 -12.51
C LEU A 142 4.84 7.27 -11.10
N ALA A 143 3.68 7.89 -10.89
CA ALA A 143 3.24 8.39 -9.59
C ALA A 143 3.34 7.32 -8.51
N TRP A 144 2.95 6.12 -8.87
CA TRP A 144 2.92 4.99 -7.97
C TRP A 144 4.27 4.40 -7.65
N ILE A 145 5.11 4.23 -8.65
CA ILE A 145 6.50 3.82 -8.41
C ILE A 145 7.19 4.81 -7.46
N LEU A 146 6.91 6.11 -7.62
CA LEU A 146 7.48 7.14 -6.74
C LEU A 146 6.90 7.09 -5.32
N SER A 147 5.59 6.81 -5.17
CA SER A 147 4.94 6.66 -3.88
C SER A 147 5.48 5.45 -3.12
N ASP A 148 5.43 4.25 -3.70
CA ASP A 148 5.87 2.99 -3.07
C ASP A 148 7.37 2.94 -2.77
N SER A 149 8.14 3.57 -3.61
CA SER A 149 9.59 3.67 -3.43
C SER A 149 10.00 4.81 -2.50
N LEU A 150 9.09 5.69 -2.07
CA LEU A 150 9.40 6.92 -1.36
C LEU A 150 10.49 7.74 -2.08
N LEU A 151 10.26 8.06 -3.35
CA LEU A 151 11.27 8.68 -4.20
C LEU A 151 12.58 7.87 -4.24
N PHE A 152 12.46 6.55 -4.36
CA PHE A 152 13.56 5.57 -4.39
C PHE A 152 14.35 5.43 -3.08
N LYS A 153 13.86 5.99 -1.97
CA LYS A 153 14.49 5.91 -0.64
C LYS A 153 14.10 4.63 0.11
N SER A 154 13.02 3.97 -0.28
CA SER A 154 12.55 2.73 0.36
C SER A 154 13.53 1.58 0.12
N ALA A 155 13.74 0.75 1.15
CA ALA A 155 14.52 -0.47 1.03
C ALA A 155 13.88 -1.54 0.10
N THR A 156 12.63 -1.35 -0.32
CA THR A 156 11.93 -2.20 -1.29
C THR A 156 12.30 -1.88 -2.72
N THR A 157 12.78 -0.66 -2.99
CA THR A 157 13.16 -0.18 -4.32
C THR A 157 14.21 -1.06 -4.97
N THR A 158 14.00 -1.40 -6.21
CA THR A 158 14.95 -2.14 -7.04
C THR A 158 15.54 -1.26 -8.15
N LYS A 159 16.63 -1.72 -8.76
CA LYS A 159 17.21 -1.02 -9.93
C LYS A 159 16.25 -1.01 -11.12
N GLU A 160 15.41 -2.03 -11.24
CA GLU A 160 14.43 -2.16 -12.30
C GLU A 160 13.32 -1.12 -12.15
N ASP A 161 12.85 -0.85 -10.91
CA ASP A 161 11.88 0.20 -10.64
C ASP A 161 12.41 1.58 -11.05
N ILE A 162 13.67 1.88 -10.71
CA ILE A 162 14.32 3.14 -11.11
C ILE A 162 14.43 3.24 -12.63
N GLN A 163 14.82 2.16 -13.31
CA GLN A 163 14.91 2.13 -14.77
C GLN A 163 13.53 2.37 -15.41
N ILE A 164 12.48 1.75 -14.90
CA ILE A 164 11.10 1.94 -15.39
C ILE A 164 10.69 3.40 -15.23
N ALA A 165 10.94 4.01 -14.08
CA ALA A 165 10.62 5.42 -13.84
C ALA A 165 11.37 6.35 -14.83
N GLU A 166 12.66 6.07 -15.10
CA GLU A 166 13.42 6.83 -16.10
C GLU A 166 12.86 6.66 -17.52
N GLU A 167 12.43 5.45 -17.92
CA GLU A 167 11.79 5.23 -19.22
C GLU A 167 10.44 5.99 -19.33
N LEU A 168 9.71 6.12 -18.23
CA LEU A 168 8.44 6.85 -18.20
C LEU A 168 8.57 8.37 -18.36
N LYS A 169 9.74 8.97 -18.11
CA LYS A 169 10.01 10.40 -18.35
C LYS A 169 9.70 10.81 -19.80
N GLU A 170 10.08 9.96 -20.75
CA GLU A 170 9.91 10.24 -22.18
C GLU A 170 8.41 10.29 -22.57
N ILE A 171 7.57 9.52 -21.90
CA ILE A 171 6.13 9.45 -22.19
C ILE A 171 5.37 10.54 -21.44
N THR A 172 5.73 10.75 -20.17
CA THR A 172 5.03 11.68 -19.27
C THR A 172 5.47 13.14 -19.42
N TRP A 173 6.72 13.36 -19.90
CA TRP A 173 7.44 14.64 -19.90
C TRP A 173 7.68 15.20 -18.49
N ILE A 174 7.67 14.33 -17.48
CA ILE A 174 8.01 14.67 -16.10
C ILE A 174 9.50 14.41 -15.92
N SER A 175 10.29 15.48 -15.85
CA SER A 175 11.75 15.38 -15.71
C SER A 175 12.21 15.42 -14.25
N ASP A 176 11.47 16.09 -13.38
CA ASP A 176 11.74 16.19 -11.95
C ASP A 176 10.73 15.36 -11.16
N PHE A 177 11.21 14.26 -10.60
CA PHE A 177 10.38 13.34 -9.84
C PHE A 177 9.99 13.89 -8.47
N GLU A 178 10.85 14.69 -7.85
CA GLU A 178 10.57 15.29 -6.55
C GLU A 178 9.48 16.34 -6.66
N ASP A 179 9.62 17.28 -7.61
CA ASP A 179 8.59 18.30 -7.88
C ASP A 179 7.23 17.67 -8.22
N PHE A 180 7.23 16.55 -8.95
CA PHE A 180 6.01 15.85 -9.31
C PHE A 180 5.37 15.12 -8.11
N ALA A 181 6.16 14.43 -7.29
CA ALA A 181 5.64 13.58 -6.22
C ALA A 181 5.32 14.35 -4.93
N MET A 182 5.99 15.48 -4.66
CA MET A 182 5.78 16.25 -3.42
C MET A 182 4.33 16.68 -3.18
N PRO A 183 3.56 17.17 -4.16
CA PRO A 183 2.14 17.46 -3.95
C PRO A 183 1.32 16.24 -3.54
N MET A 184 1.62 15.05 -4.08
CA MET A 184 0.97 13.77 -3.71
C MET A 184 1.28 13.41 -2.25
N PHE A 185 2.55 13.45 -1.84
CA PHE A 185 2.96 13.20 -0.46
C PHE A 185 2.38 14.23 0.52
N ASN A 186 2.25 15.48 0.12
CA ASN A 186 1.60 16.50 0.94
C ASN A 186 0.11 16.20 1.12
N ALA A 187 -0.59 15.78 0.07
CA ALA A 187 -1.97 15.34 0.15
C ALA A 187 -2.12 14.12 1.09
N LYS A 188 -1.26 13.11 0.95
CA LYS A 188 -1.19 11.94 1.86
C LYS A 188 -0.99 12.35 3.32
N SER A 189 -0.20 13.39 3.55
CA SER A 189 0.15 13.88 4.89
C SER A 189 -0.94 14.72 5.55
N ASP A 190 -1.97 15.12 4.81
CA ASP A 190 -3.10 15.90 5.34
C ASP A 190 -4.13 15.00 6.02
N LEU A 191 -3.93 14.80 7.33
CA LEU A 191 -4.77 13.96 8.19
C LEU A 191 -5.65 14.78 9.15
N TRP A 192 -5.88 16.09 8.86
CA TRP A 192 -6.55 17.02 9.79
C TRP A 192 -7.95 16.56 10.19
N ASP A 193 -8.73 16.09 9.25
CA ASP A 193 -10.14 15.73 9.46
C ASP A 193 -10.31 14.26 9.87
N MET A 194 -9.22 13.48 9.94
CA MET A 194 -9.29 12.06 10.28
C MET A 194 -9.40 11.83 11.79
N LEU A 195 -10.25 10.89 12.18
CA LEU A 195 -10.31 10.41 13.56
C LEU A 195 -9.00 9.69 13.91
N ALA A 196 -8.55 9.81 15.17
CA ALA A 196 -7.32 9.16 15.62
C ALA A 196 -7.30 7.64 15.36
N LYS A 197 -8.47 6.98 15.47
CA LYS A 197 -8.62 5.56 15.21
C LYS A 197 -8.41 5.21 13.72
N ASP A 198 -8.86 6.08 12.81
CA ASP A 198 -8.68 5.91 11.38
C ASP A 198 -7.22 6.19 10.97
N ILE A 199 -6.56 7.15 11.63
CA ILE A 199 -5.12 7.39 11.44
C ILE A 199 -4.30 6.15 11.83
N VAL A 200 -4.58 5.52 12.98
CA VAL A 200 -3.87 4.30 13.40
C VAL A 200 -4.11 3.15 12.43
N LYS A 201 -5.28 3.12 11.78
CA LYS A 201 -5.68 2.11 10.79
C LYS A 201 -5.33 2.48 9.35
N TYR A 202 -4.71 3.62 9.10
CA TYR A 202 -4.52 4.18 7.76
C TYR A 202 -3.69 3.26 6.84
N ASP A 203 -2.52 2.84 7.32
CA ASP A 203 -1.71 1.78 6.69
C ASP A 203 -1.15 0.86 7.77
N TYR A 204 -1.86 -0.22 8.06
CA TYR A 204 -1.41 -1.22 9.02
C TYR A 204 -1.34 -2.61 8.38
N LYS A 205 -0.50 -3.43 8.97
CA LYS A 205 -0.46 -4.86 8.67
C LYS A 205 -0.48 -5.65 9.98
N GLU A 206 -1.22 -6.76 9.96
CA GLU A 206 -1.23 -7.75 11.03
C GLU A 206 -0.14 -8.78 10.78
N PHE A 207 0.52 -9.19 11.87
CA PHE A 207 1.53 -10.23 11.87
C PHE A 207 1.27 -11.18 13.04
N GLU A 208 1.42 -12.45 12.78
CA GLU A 208 1.38 -13.49 13.82
C GLU A 208 2.70 -14.26 13.77
N VAL A 209 3.45 -14.22 14.88
CA VAL A 209 4.73 -14.90 15.03
C VAL A 209 4.76 -15.57 16.41
N ASN A 210 4.92 -16.88 16.47
CA ASN A 210 4.94 -17.66 17.73
C ASN A 210 3.84 -17.26 18.72
N TRP A 211 2.59 -17.21 18.23
CA TRP A 211 1.38 -16.86 18.99
C TRP A 211 1.30 -15.38 19.44
N VAL A 212 2.27 -14.54 19.06
CA VAL A 212 2.22 -13.08 19.26
C VAL A 212 1.46 -12.47 18.11
N LYS A 213 0.30 -11.90 18.41
CA LYS A 213 -0.51 -11.14 17.45
C LYS A 213 -0.11 -9.67 17.48
N ALA A 214 0.59 -9.25 16.45
CA ALA A 214 1.15 -7.91 16.35
C ALA A 214 0.46 -7.07 15.26
N TRP A 215 0.29 -5.78 15.53
CA TRP A 215 -0.19 -4.80 14.56
C TRP A 215 0.83 -3.68 14.41
N ILE A 216 1.27 -3.40 13.18
CA ILE A 216 2.23 -2.35 12.88
C ILE A 216 1.62 -1.41 11.85
N GLY A 217 1.30 -0.19 12.27
CA GLY A 217 0.88 0.91 11.41
C GLY A 217 2.07 1.73 10.93
N THR A 218 1.96 2.31 9.74
CA THR A 218 2.96 3.22 9.17
C THR A 218 2.27 4.46 8.63
N LEU A 219 2.71 5.62 9.08
CA LEU A 219 2.30 6.92 8.56
C LEU A 219 3.50 7.54 7.84
N GLU A 220 3.51 7.44 6.53
CA GLU A 220 4.48 8.13 5.70
C GLU A 220 4.02 9.58 5.50
N THR A 221 4.86 10.54 5.84
CA THR A 221 4.45 11.94 5.90
C THR A 221 5.57 12.90 5.56
N THR A 222 5.22 14.03 4.96
CA THR A 222 6.11 15.19 4.80
C THR A 222 6.08 16.10 6.03
N ASN A 223 5.14 15.88 6.95
CA ASN A 223 4.99 16.67 8.18
C ASN A 223 4.76 15.77 9.42
N PRO A 224 5.81 15.13 9.93
CA PRO A 224 5.69 14.22 11.07
C PRO A 224 5.21 14.93 12.35
N LEU A 225 5.46 16.23 12.49
CA LEU A 225 5.06 16.98 13.69
C LEU A 225 3.54 16.94 13.88
N TYR A 226 2.77 16.95 12.81
CA TYR A 226 1.32 16.88 12.88
C TYR A 226 0.83 15.63 13.63
N SER A 227 1.30 14.45 13.21
CA SER A 227 0.93 13.20 13.87
C SER A 227 1.47 13.13 15.31
N LEU A 228 2.69 13.64 15.54
CA LEU A 228 3.30 13.65 16.87
C LEU A 228 2.60 14.62 17.85
N TRP A 229 2.01 15.72 17.37
CA TRP A 229 1.17 16.60 18.22
C TRP A 229 -0.12 15.92 18.68
N ARG A 230 -0.67 15.02 17.87
CA ARG A 230 -1.85 14.23 18.22
C ARG A 230 -1.52 12.95 19.01
N LYS A 231 -0.29 12.79 19.48
CA LYS A 231 0.21 11.57 20.13
C LYS A 231 -0.75 11.04 21.20
N ASP A 232 -1.27 11.90 22.08
CA ASP A 232 -2.12 11.46 23.18
C ASP A 232 -3.49 10.92 22.70
N GLU A 233 -4.01 11.45 21.59
CA GLU A 233 -5.22 10.91 20.93
C GLU A 233 -4.91 9.58 20.26
N LEU A 234 -3.76 9.49 19.58
CA LEU A 234 -3.31 8.29 18.91
C LEU A 234 -3.05 7.15 19.90
N LEU A 235 -2.45 7.44 21.06
CA LEU A 235 -2.25 6.46 22.13
C LEU A 235 -3.59 5.88 22.65
N LYS A 236 -4.62 6.71 22.83
CA LYS A 236 -5.95 6.24 23.21
C LYS A 236 -6.54 5.34 22.13
N ALA A 237 -6.45 5.73 20.87
CA ALA A 237 -6.92 4.94 19.73
C ALA A 237 -6.18 3.59 19.62
N MET A 238 -4.85 3.61 19.78
CA MET A 238 -4.03 2.39 19.82
C MET A 238 -4.44 1.45 20.94
N GLN A 239 -4.75 1.99 22.15
CA GLN A 239 -5.22 1.18 23.27
C GLN A 239 -6.57 0.51 22.98
N GLU A 240 -7.52 1.24 22.39
CA GLU A 240 -8.82 0.68 22.00
C GLU A 240 -8.65 -0.41 20.96
N ILE A 241 -7.87 -0.17 19.92
CA ILE A 241 -7.58 -1.12 18.84
C ILE A 241 -6.89 -2.38 19.37
N LYS A 242 -5.92 -2.23 20.29
CA LYS A 242 -5.21 -3.34 20.92
C LYS A 242 -6.17 -4.27 21.67
N ILE A 243 -7.12 -3.68 22.41
CA ILE A 243 -8.15 -4.43 23.16
C ILE A 243 -9.15 -5.10 22.20
N GLU A 244 -9.73 -4.35 21.26
CA GLU A 244 -10.76 -4.83 20.34
C GLU A 244 -10.29 -6.02 19.49
N ASN A 245 -9.00 -6.03 19.11
CA ASN A 245 -8.44 -7.06 18.24
C ASN A 245 -7.62 -8.11 18.99
N ASN A 246 -7.57 -8.06 20.34
CA ASN A 246 -6.78 -8.95 21.19
C ASN A 246 -5.31 -9.02 20.75
N LEU A 247 -4.69 -7.84 20.56
CA LEU A 247 -3.29 -7.74 20.13
C LEU A 247 -2.34 -7.84 21.32
N ASP A 248 -1.26 -8.59 21.14
CA ASP A 248 -0.16 -8.65 22.11
C ASP A 248 0.78 -7.45 21.96
N PHE A 249 0.94 -6.95 20.73
CA PHE A 249 1.84 -5.85 20.39
C PHE A 249 1.22 -4.88 19.39
N ILE A 250 1.43 -3.57 19.57
CA ILE A 250 1.05 -2.53 18.62
C ILE A 250 2.12 -1.46 18.50
N LEU A 251 2.43 -1.05 17.27
CA LEU A 251 3.40 0.01 16.96
C LEU A 251 2.80 0.92 15.88
N LEU A 252 2.95 2.22 16.04
CA LEU A 252 2.63 3.20 15.00
C LEU A 252 3.90 3.95 14.59
N SER A 253 4.44 3.63 13.41
CA SER A 253 5.60 4.28 12.82
C SER A 253 5.20 5.57 12.12
N VAL A 254 5.79 6.70 12.49
CA VAL A 254 5.68 7.98 11.80
C VAL A 254 6.97 8.19 11.00
N VAL A 255 6.88 8.03 9.70
CA VAL A 255 8.04 8.06 8.78
C VAL A 255 8.07 9.41 8.06
N ASP A 256 9.07 10.21 8.41
CA ASP A 256 9.41 11.43 7.68
C ASP A 256 10.14 11.04 6.39
N ILE A 257 9.45 11.23 5.25
CA ILE A 257 9.98 10.87 3.94
C ILE A 257 11.02 11.87 3.42
N ILE A 258 11.02 13.10 3.94
CA ILE A 258 11.98 14.15 3.55
C ILE A 258 13.33 13.90 4.24
N TRP A 259 13.31 13.76 5.57
CA TRP A 259 14.52 13.57 6.37
C TRP A 259 14.90 12.10 6.59
N GLU A 260 14.14 11.17 5.99
CA GLU A 260 14.36 9.72 6.09
C GLU A 260 14.48 9.25 7.55
N LYS A 261 13.53 9.68 8.37
CA LYS A 261 13.53 9.42 9.80
C LYS A 261 12.24 8.75 10.25
N ASN A 262 12.34 7.73 11.07
CA ASN A 262 11.22 7.06 11.70
C ASN A 262 11.16 7.41 13.19
N THR A 263 10.11 8.12 13.60
CA THR A 263 9.78 8.35 15.01
C THR A 263 8.49 7.60 15.32
N SER A 264 8.60 6.45 16.00
CA SER A 264 7.44 5.60 16.28
C SER A 264 6.79 5.92 17.62
N ILE A 265 5.45 5.74 17.67
CA ILE A 265 4.64 5.83 18.88
C ILE A 265 4.50 4.43 19.47
N VAL A 266 4.86 4.27 20.75
CA VAL A 266 4.85 3.01 21.50
C VAL A 266 3.80 3.12 22.61
N LEU A 267 2.89 2.15 22.71
CA LEU A 267 1.70 2.30 23.55
C LEU A 267 1.98 2.13 25.03
N ASP A 268 2.44 0.95 25.45
CA ASP A 268 2.52 0.59 26.86
C ASP A 268 3.90 0.04 27.26
N TRP A 269 4.05 -0.37 28.51
CA TRP A 269 5.30 -0.86 29.04
C TRP A 269 5.77 -2.19 28.37
N LYS A 270 4.84 -3.04 27.95
CA LYS A 270 5.17 -4.31 27.25
C LYS A 270 5.70 -4.01 25.85
N ASP A 271 5.01 -3.16 25.12
CA ASP A 271 5.46 -2.72 23.80
C ASP A 271 6.80 -1.99 23.89
N THR A 272 7.02 -1.20 24.96
CA THR A 272 8.29 -0.53 25.26
C THR A 272 9.42 -1.53 25.46
N GLU A 273 9.22 -2.55 26.29
CA GLU A 273 10.23 -3.58 26.53
C GLU A 273 10.63 -4.31 25.25
N ILE A 274 9.65 -4.64 24.41
CA ILE A 274 9.91 -5.30 23.10
C ILE A 274 10.74 -4.37 22.21
N ILE A 275 10.33 -3.12 22.05
CA ILE A 275 11.00 -2.15 21.18
C ILE A 275 12.44 -1.86 21.64
N GLU A 276 12.64 -1.66 22.93
CA GLU A 276 13.98 -1.39 23.49
C GLU A 276 14.94 -2.55 23.27
N ASN A 277 14.44 -3.79 23.44
CA ASN A 277 15.25 -5.00 23.24
C ASN A 277 15.55 -5.26 21.77
N VAL A 278 14.52 -5.16 20.90
CA VAL A 278 14.68 -5.46 19.46
C VAL A 278 15.61 -4.47 18.76
N PHE A 279 15.45 -3.19 19.05
CA PHE A 279 16.15 -2.14 18.30
C PHE A 279 17.33 -1.52 19.06
N ASN A 280 17.64 -2.02 20.26
CA ASN A 280 18.69 -1.50 21.13
C ASN A 280 18.62 0.03 21.27
N THR A 281 17.46 0.52 21.69
CA THR A 281 17.13 1.94 21.77
C THR A 281 16.41 2.24 23.07
N LYS A 282 16.02 3.50 23.30
CA LYS A 282 15.21 3.91 24.44
C LYS A 282 13.91 4.55 24.00
N VAL A 283 12.83 4.20 24.69
CA VAL A 283 11.52 4.83 24.52
C VAL A 283 11.37 5.95 25.56
N GLU A 284 11.14 7.16 25.10
CA GLU A 284 10.94 8.32 25.95
C GLU A 284 9.57 8.96 25.69
N SER A 285 8.75 9.11 26.71
CA SER A 285 7.38 9.69 26.58
C SER A 285 6.55 9.06 25.45
N ASN A 286 6.55 7.73 25.36
CA ASN A 286 5.87 6.93 24.31
C ASN A 286 6.42 7.13 22.88
N LEU A 287 7.58 7.73 22.71
CA LEU A 287 8.24 7.93 21.42
C LEU A 287 9.57 7.21 21.38
N VAL A 288 9.90 6.67 20.20
CA VAL A 288 11.19 6.03 19.92
C VAL A 288 11.73 6.48 18.58
N ASP A 289 13.04 6.77 18.53
CA ASP A 289 13.74 7.03 17.28
C ASP A 289 14.26 5.71 16.68
N LEU A 290 13.58 5.21 15.67
CA LEU A 290 13.99 4.02 14.93
C LEU A 290 14.94 4.34 13.76
N LYS A 291 15.51 5.54 13.73
CA LYS A 291 16.50 6.01 12.75
C LYS A 291 15.93 5.98 11.32
N ARG A 292 16.67 5.42 10.38
CA ARG A 292 16.30 5.30 8.96
C ARG A 292 15.57 3.99 8.63
N ARG A 293 14.73 3.47 9.56
CA ARG A 293 13.88 2.31 9.27
C ARG A 293 12.60 2.78 8.61
N LEU A 294 12.65 3.01 7.31
CA LEU A 294 11.52 3.52 6.51
C LEU A 294 10.56 2.39 6.10
N SER A 295 11.09 1.18 5.89
CA SER A 295 10.29 0.05 5.43
C SER A 295 9.88 -0.88 6.58
N ARG A 296 8.57 -0.92 6.89
CA ARG A 296 7.98 -1.89 7.81
C ARG A 296 8.38 -3.32 7.45
N LYS A 297 8.19 -3.69 6.16
CA LYS A 297 8.39 -5.05 5.62
C LYS A 297 9.83 -5.55 5.72
N LYS A 298 10.81 -4.68 5.48
CA LYS A 298 12.23 -5.07 5.40
C LYS A 298 13.07 -4.71 6.61
N GLN A 299 12.63 -3.75 7.42
CA GLN A 299 13.48 -3.15 8.46
C GLN A 299 12.85 -3.15 9.87
N ILE A 300 11.57 -3.48 10.00
CA ILE A 300 10.89 -3.55 11.30
C ILE A 300 10.41 -4.98 11.56
N VAL A 301 9.59 -5.54 10.67
CA VAL A 301 9.02 -6.89 10.84
C VAL A 301 10.07 -7.98 10.97
N PRO A 302 11.16 -8.04 10.18
CA PRO A 302 12.16 -9.09 10.33
C PRO A 302 12.83 -9.09 11.71
N ASP A 303 13.15 -7.90 12.25
CA ASP A 303 13.80 -7.78 13.56
C ASP A 303 12.85 -8.22 14.68
N LEU A 304 11.56 -7.83 14.62
CA LEU A 304 10.52 -8.29 15.55
C LEU A 304 10.29 -9.81 15.43
N THR A 305 10.24 -10.34 14.21
CA THR A 305 10.08 -11.79 13.97
C THR A 305 11.22 -12.59 14.60
N ASN A 306 12.45 -12.12 14.43
CA ASN A 306 13.61 -12.76 15.02
C ASN A 306 13.59 -12.72 16.56
N TYR A 307 13.05 -11.68 17.15
CA TYR A 307 12.94 -11.55 18.61
C TYR A 307 11.85 -12.48 19.18
N PHE A 308 10.75 -12.68 18.48
CA PHE A 308 9.65 -13.56 18.93
C PHE A 308 9.91 -15.05 18.66
N ASN A 309 10.87 -15.39 17.78
CA ASN A 309 11.26 -16.78 17.51
C ASN A 309 12.28 -17.31 18.54
#